data_84ecddfb44588a3369d73e0a6d7893ba
#
_entry.id   84ecddfb44588a3369d73e0a6d7893ba
#
_cell.length_a   1.000
_cell.length_b   1.000
_cell.length_c   1.000
_cell.angle_alpha   90.00
_cell.angle_beta   90.00
_cell.angle_gamma   90.00
#
_symmetry.space_group_name_H-M   'P 1'
#
loop_
_entity.id
_entity.type
_entity.pdbx_description
1 polymer ?
#
loop_
_entity_poly.entity_id
_entity_poly.type
_entity_poly.pdbx_seq_one_letter_code
_entity_poly.pdbx_strand_id
1 'polypeptide(L)'
;KMKNARDYIPVVAACDLPVMIYGETGTGKEVFAQSIHNASERRDKPFIAQNCAALPDTLLESILFGTSKGAFTGAMENKGLFELADGGTLFLDEINSMPLFLQSKLLRVLQDGSFRSLGGSETKRTNVKIIAATNVEPLEAIEKGQLRRDIYYRLSMMSIRIPPLRERKADIGHFVKFYVNKHNGTFHKQVQYVSKDLLKKLEEYDWPGNVRELEHVIVYGMSMVDETSALLQYKDIKGKLLLEKQADRKKTPESLEE
;
A
#
# COMPACT_ATOMS: atom_id res chain seq x y z
N LYS A 1 3.79 -18.70 -3.51
CA LYS A 1 4.15 -17.38 -4.12
C LYS A 1 4.41 -16.32 -3.04
N MET A 2 3.54 -16.19 -2.02
CA MET A 2 3.76 -15.21 -0.92
C MET A 2 4.94 -15.58 -0.02
N LYS A 3 5.26 -16.87 0.14
CA LYS A 3 6.44 -17.32 0.89
C LYS A 3 7.71 -16.71 0.31
N ASN A 4 7.87 -16.72 -1.01
CA ASN A 4 9.03 -16.11 -1.69
C ASN A 4 9.14 -14.59 -1.39
N ALA A 5 8.03 -13.85 -1.42
CA ALA A 5 8.06 -12.43 -1.12
C ALA A 5 8.49 -12.15 0.34
N ARG A 6 8.02 -12.96 1.31
CA ARG A 6 8.42 -12.85 2.72
C ARG A 6 9.90 -13.16 2.95
N ASP A 7 10.44 -14.14 2.22
CA ASP A 7 11.84 -14.56 2.34
C ASP A 7 12.82 -13.45 1.91
N TYR A 8 12.33 -12.47 1.11
CA TYR A 8 13.11 -11.29 0.73
C TYR A 8 13.14 -10.19 1.81
N ILE A 9 12.23 -10.17 2.79
CA ILE A 9 12.19 -9.11 3.81
C ILE A 9 13.53 -8.97 4.54
N PRO A 10 14.17 -10.02 5.08
CA PRO A 10 15.44 -9.88 5.78
C PRO A 10 16.55 -9.34 4.86
N VAL A 11 16.59 -9.80 3.61
CA VAL A 11 17.61 -9.37 2.63
C VAL A 11 17.47 -7.88 2.31
N VAL A 12 16.24 -7.44 2.05
CA VAL A 12 15.93 -6.05 1.71
C VAL A 12 16.06 -5.13 2.93
N ALA A 13 15.76 -5.65 4.12
CA ALA A 13 15.90 -4.92 5.37
C ALA A 13 17.37 -4.64 5.72
N ALA A 14 18.28 -5.56 5.40
CA ALA A 14 19.70 -5.45 5.68
C ALA A 14 20.45 -4.46 4.78
N CYS A 15 19.84 -3.97 3.69
CA CYS A 15 20.49 -3.03 2.78
C CYS A 15 19.81 -1.65 2.85
N ASP A 16 20.59 -0.58 2.70
CA ASP A 16 20.09 0.81 2.60
C ASP A 16 19.67 1.21 1.17
N LEU A 17 19.46 0.24 0.30
CA LEU A 17 19.03 0.48 -1.08
C LEU A 17 17.53 0.84 -1.14
N PRO A 18 17.13 1.69 -2.11
CA PRO A 18 15.72 1.91 -2.42
C PRO A 18 15.00 0.61 -2.81
N VAL A 19 13.74 0.52 -2.47
CA VAL A 19 12.90 -0.67 -2.69
C VAL A 19 11.67 -0.30 -3.47
N MET A 20 11.35 -1.03 -4.52
CA MET A 20 10.09 -0.93 -5.23
C MET A 20 9.20 -2.13 -4.93
N ILE A 21 8.00 -1.87 -4.41
CA ILE A 21 6.97 -2.88 -4.18
C ILE A 21 5.86 -2.67 -5.21
N TYR A 22 5.48 -3.71 -5.94
CA TYR A 22 4.39 -3.59 -6.90
C TYR A 22 3.39 -4.73 -6.76
N GLY A 23 2.13 -4.43 -7.07
CA GLY A 23 1.01 -5.36 -6.96
C GLY A 23 -0.30 -4.60 -6.83
N GLU A 24 -1.38 -5.23 -7.19
CA GLU A 24 -2.72 -4.65 -7.25
C GLU A 24 -3.12 -3.94 -5.95
N THR A 25 -4.10 -3.03 -6.06
CA THR A 25 -4.68 -2.35 -4.90
C THR A 25 -5.23 -3.37 -3.90
N GLY A 26 -5.03 -3.12 -2.60
CA GLY A 26 -5.53 -3.99 -1.55
C GLY A 26 -4.71 -5.27 -1.29
N THR A 27 -3.55 -5.46 -1.93
CA THR A 27 -2.68 -6.64 -1.73
C THR A 27 -1.86 -6.59 -0.44
N GLY A 28 -1.75 -5.43 0.23
CA GLY A 28 -1.01 -5.24 1.48
C GLY A 28 0.40 -4.68 1.31
N LYS A 29 0.66 -3.86 0.28
CA LYS A 29 1.97 -3.25 0.01
C LYS A 29 2.53 -2.45 1.21
N GLU A 30 1.69 -1.66 1.89
CA GLU A 30 2.08 -0.88 3.07
C GLU A 30 2.51 -1.77 4.24
N VAL A 31 1.75 -2.86 4.51
CA VAL A 31 2.11 -3.85 5.55
C VAL A 31 3.47 -4.48 5.25
N PHE A 32 3.76 -4.69 3.97
CA PHE A 32 5.05 -5.23 3.52
C PHE A 32 6.19 -4.22 3.73
N ALA A 33 5.97 -2.94 3.39
CA ALA A 33 6.92 -1.86 3.62
C ALA A 33 7.20 -1.68 5.13
N GLN A 34 6.17 -1.71 5.98
CA GLN A 34 6.32 -1.67 7.43
C GLN A 34 7.10 -2.87 7.96
N SER A 35 6.88 -4.08 7.39
CA SER A 35 7.63 -5.27 7.78
C SER A 35 9.12 -5.18 7.43
N ILE A 36 9.46 -4.57 6.29
CA ILE A 36 10.85 -4.29 5.90
C ILE A 36 11.50 -3.31 6.88
N HIS A 37 10.80 -2.22 7.23
CA HIS A 37 11.29 -1.25 8.20
C HIS A 37 11.55 -1.90 9.58
N ASN A 38 10.58 -2.64 10.10
CA ASN A 38 10.66 -3.30 11.41
C ASN A 38 11.78 -4.36 11.47
N ALA A 39 12.15 -4.95 10.35
CA ALA A 39 13.25 -5.93 10.25
C ALA A 39 14.62 -5.26 10.01
N SER A 40 14.69 -3.95 9.76
CA SER A 40 15.92 -3.22 9.44
C SER A 40 16.61 -2.64 10.69
N GLU A 41 17.82 -2.13 10.51
CA GLU A 41 18.55 -1.37 11.54
C GLU A 41 17.83 -0.04 11.88
N ARG A 42 16.92 0.42 11.02
CA ARG A 42 16.12 1.65 11.20
C ARG A 42 14.80 1.42 11.96
N ARG A 43 14.55 0.24 12.51
CA ARG A 43 13.27 -0.15 13.18
C ARG A 43 12.84 0.79 14.30
N ASP A 44 13.80 1.42 14.99
CA ASP A 44 13.56 2.36 16.10
C ASP A 44 13.57 3.84 15.64
N LYS A 45 13.64 4.06 14.32
CA LYS A 45 13.60 5.37 13.67
C LYS A 45 12.23 5.64 13.06
N PRO A 46 11.92 6.87 12.63
CA PRO A 46 10.62 7.16 12.02
C PRO A 46 10.32 6.28 10.79
N PHE A 47 9.09 5.77 10.73
CA PHE A 47 8.47 5.25 9.53
C PHE A 47 7.34 6.18 9.14
N ILE A 48 7.47 6.85 8.00
CA ILE A 48 6.47 7.79 7.51
C ILE A 48 5.89 7.24 6.20
N ALA A 49 4.57 7.16 6.11
CA ALA A 49 3.87 6.72 4.91
C ALA A 49 3.12 7.89 4.27
N GLN A 50 3.27 8.04 2.96
CA GLN A 50 2.55 9.02 2.16
C GLN A 50 1.97 8.38 0.91
N ASN A 51 0.66 8.48 0.74
CA ASN A 51 0.01 8.13 -0.52
C ASN A 51 0.09 9.33 -1.48
N CYS A 52 0.70 9.13 -2.65
CA CYS A 52 0.91 10.19 -3.65
C CYS A 52 -0.36 10.57 -4.41
N ALA A 53 -1.39 9.70 -4.42
CA ALA A 53 -2.66 9.99 -5.07
C ALA A 53 -3.67 10.71 -4.16
N ALA A 54 -3.39 10.81 -2.86
CA ALA A 54 -4.35 11.32 -1.88
C ALA A 54 -4.43 12.85 -1.82
N LEU A 55 -3.52 13.56 -2.48
CA LEU A 55 -3.34 15.00 -2.34
C LEU A 55 -3.21 15.70 -3.71
N PRO A 56 -3.66 16.97 -3.82
CA PRO A 56 -3.33 17.80 -4.96
C PRO A 56 -1.81 18.00 -5.11
N ASP A 57 -1.33 18.16 -6.35
CA ASP A 57 0.10 18.20 -6.70
C ASP A 57 0.91 19.23 -5.90
N THR A 58 0.37 20.44 -5.78
CA THR A 58 1.03 21.56 -5.06
C THR A 58 1.14 21.28 -3.56
N LEU A 59 0.14 20.59 -2.99
CA LEU A 59 0.15 20.20 -1.59
C LEU A 59 1.13 19.05 -1.36
N LEU A 60 1.16 18.07 -2.26
CA LEU A 60 2.10 16.95 -2.18
C LEU A 60 3.55 17.45 -2.21
N GLU A 61 3.87 18.46 -3.04
CA GLU A 61 5.21 19.07 -3.07
C GLU A 61 5.60 19.66 -1.72
N SER A 62 4.73 20.51 -1.15
CA SER A 62 4.99 21.17 0.12
C SER A 62 5.12 20.19 1.29
N ILE A 63 4.34 19.11 1.28
CA ILE A 63 4.40 18.05 2.29
C ILE A 63 5.71 17.26 2.16
N LEU A 64 6.11 16.86 0.95
CA LEU A 64 7.32 16.06 0.77
C LEU A 64 8.60 16.86 1.09
N PHE A 65 8.72 18.08 0.56
CA PHE A 65 9.96 18.84 0.57
C PHE A 65 9.97 19.98 1.60
N GLY A 66 8.81 20.28 2.21
CA GLY A 66 8.66 21.41 3.12
C GLY A 66 8.51 22.75 2.40
N THR A 67 8.23 23.79 3.17
CA THR A 67 8.09 25.17 2.69
C THR A 67 9.05 26.09 3.43
N SER A 68 9.65 27.02 2.71
CA SER A 68 10.41 28.13 3.30
C SER A 68 9.49 29.33 3.52
N LYS A 69 9.82 30.18 4.49
CA LYS A 69 9.10 31.44 4.73
C LYS A 69 9.07 32.29 3.46
N GLY A 70 7.89 32.72 3.04
CA GLY A 70 7.70 33.55 1.84
C GLY A 70 7.65 32.77 0.51
N ALA A 71 7.56 31.45 0.52
CA ALA A 71 7.41 30.64 -0.69
C ALA A 71 6.15 31.02 -1.53
N PHE A 72 5.10 31.45 -0.83
CA PHE A 72 3.87 32.04 -1.38
C PHE A 72 3.23 32.96 -0.34
N THR A 73 2.20 33.73 -0.69
CA THR A 73 1.52 34.65 0.24
C THR A 73 1.00 33.90 1.46
N GLY A 74 1.51 34.22 2.65
CA GLY A 74 1.16 33.56 3.91
C GLY A 74 1.91 32.26 4.21
N ALA A 75 2.91 31.87 3.38
CA ALA A 75 3.69 30.69 3.65
C ALA A 75 4.51 30.82 4.95
N MET A 76 4.32 29.86 5.84
CA MET A 76 5.13 29.65 7.03
C MET A 76 6.22 28.60 6.72
N GLU A 77 7.30 28.64 7.46
CA GLU A 77 8.33 27.61 7.39
C GLU A 77 7.77 26.29 7.97
N ASN A 78 7.78 25.23 7.16
CA ASN A 78 7.36 23.90 7.57
C ASN A 78 8.36 22.86 7.09
N LYS A 79 8.71 21.90 7.96
CA LYS A 79 9.52 20.75 7.60
C LYS A 79 8.75 19.81 6.68
N GLY A 80 9.42 19.30 5.64
CA GLY A 80 8.88 18.27 4.77
C GLY A 80 9.12 16.85 5.31
N LEU A 81 8.46 15.87 4.67
CA LEU A 81 8.57 14.45 5.07
C LEU A 81 10.02 13.94 4.94
N PHE A 82 10.82 14.44 4.01
CA PHE A 82 12.23 14.09 3.91
C PHE A 82 13.06 14.54 5.12
N GLU A 83 12.70 15.64 5.76
CA GLU A 83 13.31 16.09 7.01
C GLU A 83 12.80 15.29 8.22
N LEU A 84 11.49 15.01 8.24
CA LEU A 84 10.85 14.29 9.35
C LEU A 84 11.24 12.80 9.39
N ALA A 85 11.51 12.20 8.22
CA ALA A 85 11.92 10.82 8.07
C ALA A 85 13.45 10.62 8.13
N ASP A 86 14.22 11.67 8.40
CA ASP A 86 15.69 11.58 8.40
C ASP A 86 16.19 10.50 9.36
N GLY A 87 17.12 9.68 8.90
CA GLY A 87 17.61 8.49 9.60
C GLY A 87 16.64 7.30 9.59
N GLY A 88 15.40 7.49 9.13
CA GLY A 88 14.31 6.50 9.13
C GLY A 88 13.96 5.97 7.73
N THR A 89 12.66 5.72 7.52
CA THR A 89 12.11 5.20 6.27
C THR A 89 10.92 6.03 5.81
N LEU A 90 10.91 6.42 4.54
CA LEU A 90 9.78 7.06 3.88
C LEU A 90 9.15 6.06 2.89
N PHE A 91 7.89 5.71 3.12
CA PHE A 91 7.09 4.89 2.22
C PHE A 91 6.22 5.78 1.33
N LEU A 92 6.41 5.69 0.01
CA LEU A 92 5.67 6.43 -1.00
C LEU A 92 4.73 5.46 -1.71
N ASP A 93 3.44 5.45 -1.34
CA ASP A 93 2.44 4.62 -2.02
C ASP A 93 1.92 5.31 -3.27
N GLU A 94 1.56 4.51 -4.28
CA GLU A 94 1.07 4.96 -5.59
C GLU A 94 2.00 5.98 -6.27
N ILE A 95 3.32 5.67 -6.31
CA ILE A 95 4.35 6.54 -6.91
C ILE A 95 4.04 6.92 -8.36
N ASN A 96 3.32 6.06 -9.11
CA ASN A 96 2.84 6.31 -10.45
C ASN A 96 1.79 7.43 -10.54
N SER A 97 1.21 7.85 -9.42
CA SER A 97 0.30 9.00 -9.33
C SER A 97 1.03 10.31 -8.99
N MET A 98 2.32 10.24 -8.65
CA MET A 98 3.13 11.44 -8.40
C MET A 98 3.39 12.20 -9.71
N PRO A 99 3.17 13.52 -9.77
CA PRO A 99 3.48 14.33 -10.95
C PRO A 99 4.93 14.18 -11.43
N LEU A 100 5.16 14.15 -12.73
CA LEU A 100 6.49 13.93 -13.31
C LEU A 100 7.55 14.95 -12.84
N PHE A 101 7.15 16.19 -12.58
CA PHE A 101 8.06 17.20 -12.06
C PHE A 101 8.51 16.92 -10.62
N LEU A 102 7.63 16.32 -9.77
CA LEU A 102 7.98 15.88 -8.42
C LEU A 102 8.86 14.64 -8.46
N GLN A 103 8.62 13.73 -9.40
CA GLN A 103 9.52 12.60 -9.62
C GLN A 103 10.94 13.09 -9.96
N SER A 104 11.09 14.19 -10.72
CA SER A 104 12.40 14.78 -11.01
C SER A 104 13.11 15.32 -9.74
N LYS A 105 12.35 15.87 -8.79
CA LYS A 105 12.88 16.30 -7.49
C LYS A 105 13.26 15.10 -6.61
N LEU A 106 12.41 14.07 -6.59
CA LEU A 106 12.68 12.81 -5.90
C LEU A 106 13.96 12.14 -6.40
N LEU A 107 14.22 12.23 -7.73
CA LEU A 107 15.45 11.67 -8.31
C LEU A 107 16.73 12.21 -7.65
N ARG A 108 16.78 13.50 -7.31
CA ARG A 108 17.93 14.10 -6.60
C ARG A 108 18.09 13.51 -5.21
N VAL A 109 16.99 13.31 -4.47
CA VAL A 109 17.05 12.65 -3.16
C VAL A 109 17.58 11.23 -3.29
N LEU A 110 17.16 10.49 -4.32
CA LEU A 110 17.63 9.13 -4.58
C LEU A 110 19.10 9.04 -5.04
N GLN A 111 19.65 10.13 -5.61
CA GLN A 111 21.01 10.15 -6.13
C GLN A 111 22.05 10.53 -5.06
N ASP A 112 21.79 11.62 -4.34
CA ASP A 112 22.76 12.24 -3.43
C ASP A 112 22.16 12.65 -2.08
N GLY A 113 20.90 12.29 -1.78
CA GLY A 113 20.20 12.65 -0.56
C GLY A 113 19.83 14.12 -0.46
N SER A 114 19.97 14.93 -1.53
CA SER A 114 19.75 16.36 -1.48
C SER A 114 18.36 16.77 -2.01
N PHE A 115 17.81 17.83 -1.42
CA PHE A 115 16.58 18.47 -1.86
C PHE A 115 16.54 19.95 -1.44
N ARG A 116 15.53 20.68 -1.93
CA ARG A 116 15.22 22.06 -1.53
C ARG A 116 13.77 22.18 -1.15
N SER A 117 13.48 22.91 -0.10
CA SER A 117 12.13 23.27 0.28
C SER A 117 11.48 24.17 -0.77
N LEU A 118 10.17 24.18 -0.86
CA LEU A 118 9.42 25.07 -1.76
C LEU A 118 9.72 26.54 -1.42
N GLY A 119 10.12 27.32 -2.42
CA GLY A 119 10.57 28.70 -2.26
C GLY A 119 11.93 28.89 -1.59
N GLY A 120 12.60 27.81 -1.18
CA GLY A 120 13.92 27.86 -0.55
C GLY A 120 15.06 27.77 -1.56
N SER A 121 16.15 28.50 -1.28
CA SER A 121 17.41 28.43 -2.04
C SER A 121 18.41 27.45 -1.41
N GLU A 122 18.29 27.15 -0.12
CA GLU A 122 19.18 26.29 0.61
C GLU A 122 19.01 24.81 0.19
N THR A 123 20.14 24.14 -0.01
CA THR A 123 20.15 22.69 -0.27
C THR A 123 20.26 21.94 1.06
N LYS A 124 19.22 21.20 1.39
CA LYS A 124 19.15 20.30 2.55
C LYS A 124 19.59 18.89 2.17
N ARG A 125 19.96 18.09 3.17
CA ARG A 125 20.33 16.68 2.99
C ARG A 125 19.53 15.80 3.94
N THR A 126 19.26 14.56 3.53
CA THR A 126 18.59 13.55 4.33
C THR A 126 19.21 12.18 4.08
N ASN A 127 19.21 11.34 5.13
CA ASN A 127 19.59 9.94 5.06
C ASN A 127 18.34 9.07 5.29
N VAL A 128 17.42 9.05 4.33
CA VAL A 128 16.17 8.31 4.42
C VAL A 128 16.19 7.09 3.50
N LYS A 129 15.78 5.92 4.03
CA LYS A 129 15.50 4.75 3.19
C LYS A 129 14.15 4.96 2.48
N ILE A 130 14.15 4.92 1.14
CA ILE A 130 12.93 5.08 0.36
C ILE A 130 12.37 3.70 -0.03
N ILE A 131 11.10 3.47 0.30
CA ILE A 131 10.31 2.34 -0.19
C ILE A 131 9.18 2.94 -1.02
N ALA A 132 9.13 2.65 -2.31
CA ALA A 132 8.08 3.12 -3.20
C ALA A 132 7.15 1.97 -3.59
N ALA A 133 5.85 2.26 -3.73
CA ALA A 133 4.90 1.26 -4.18
C ALA A 133 4.10 1.74 -5.40
N THR A 134 3.71 0.80 -6.25
CA THR A 134 2.79 1.04 -7.38
C THR A 134 1.71 -0.04 -7.42
N ASN A 135 0.51 0.36 -7.82
CA ASN A 135 -0.65 -0.54 -7.99
C ASN A 135 -0.72 -1.19 -9.37
N VAL A 136 0.14 -0.79 -10.29
CA VAL A 136 0.29 -1.34 -11.65
C VAL A 136 1.71 -1.87 -11.87
N GLU A 137 1.90 -2.65 -12.93
CA GLU A 137 3.24 -3.09 -13.33
C GLU A 137 4.11 -1.87 -13.68
N PRO A 138 5.33 -1.74 -13.12
CA PRO A 138 6.16 -0.54 -13.32
C PRO A 138 6.46 -0.21 -14.78
N LEU A 139 6.69 -1.22 -15.62
CA LEU A 139 6.94 -1.01 -17.05
C LEU A 139 5.70 -0.44 -17.77
N GLU A 140 4.51 -0.93 -17.42
CA GLU A 140 3.26 -0.39 -17.92
C GLU A 140 3.04 1.08 -17.49
N ALA A 141 3.40 1.43 -16.25
CA ALA A 141 3.35 2.82 -15.78
C ALA A 141 4.30 3.73 -16.57
N ILE A 142 5.47 3.22 -16.98
CA ILE A 142 6.43 3.95 -17.84
C ILE A 142 5.84 4.16 -19.24
N GLU A 143 5.27 3.13 -19.86
CA GLU A 143 4.64 3.22 -21.18
C GLU A 143 3.48 4.21 -21.21
N LYS A 144 2.70 4.28 -20.14
CA LYS A 144 1.62 5.26 -19.95
C LYS A 144 2.09 6.67 -19.58
N GLY A 145 3.39 6.90 -19.43
CA GLY A 145 3.94 8.20 -19.03
C GLY A 145 3.64 8.60 -17.59
N GLN A 146 3.25 7.67 -16.74
CA GLN A 146 2.95 7.88 -15.31
C GLN A 146 4.19 7.74 -14.42
N LEU A 147 5.23 7.03 -14.88
CA LEU A 147 6.47 6.83 -14.18
C LEU A 147 7.64 7.12 -15.10
N ARG A 148 8.58 7.95 -14.64
CA ARG A 148 9.81 8.22 -15.38
C ARG A 148 10.72 7.01 -15.36
N ARG A 149 11.37 6.73 -16.48
CA ARG A 149 12.30 5.60 -16.61
C ARG A 149 13.53 5.74 -15.70
N ASP A 150 14.05 6.96 -15.51
CA ASP A 150 15.19 7.23 -14.63
C ASP A 150 14.87 6.97 -13.14
N ILE A 151 13.68 7.38 -12.69
CA ILE A 151 13.15 7.08 -11.35
C ILE A 151 12.99 5.57 -11.16
N TYR A 152 12.39 4.88 -12.13
CA TYR A 152 12.22 3.43 -12.06
C TYR A 152 13.55 2.72 -11.81
N TYR A 153 14.57 2.98 -12.61
CA TYR A 153 15.87 2.32 -12.44
C TYR A 153 16.52 2.63 -11.08
N ARG A 154 16.24 3.78 -10.49
CA ARG A 154 16.78 4.14 -9.18
C ARG A 154 16.02 3.49 -8.04
N LEU A 155 14.69 3.39 -8.13
CA LEU A 155 13.84 2.76 -7.12
C LEU A 155 13.86 1.23 -7.20
N SER A 156 14.04 0.65 -8.38
CA SER A 156 13.94 -0.80 -8.62
C SER A 156 15.23 -1.57 -8.35
N MET A 157 16.20 -0.98 -7.61
CA MET A 157 17.42 -1.70 -7.19
C MET A 157 17.06 -2.98 -6.43
N MET A 158 16.03 -2.93 -5.61
CA MET A 158 15.38 -4.09 -5.01
C MET A 158 13.89 -4.04 -5.37
N SER A 159 13.38 -5.10 -6.01
CA SER A 159 11.98 -5.15 -6.45
C SER A 159 11.24 -6.34 -5.87
N ILE A 160 10.03 -6.09 -5.35
CA ILE A 160 9.18 -7.11 -4.73
C ILE A 160 7.80 -7.06 -5.38
N ARG A 161 7.41 -8.16 -6.02
CA ARG A 161 6.04 -8.35 -6.50
C ARG A 161 5.18 -8.98 -5.41
N ILE A 162 4.09 -8.31 -5.03
CA ILE A 162 3.08 -8.90 -4.15
C ILE A 162 1.97 -9.50 -5.04
N PRO A 163 1.80 -10.82 -5.04
CA PRO A 163 0.78 -11.45 -5.88
C PRO A 163 -0.62 -11.09 -5.39
N PRO A 164 -1.61 -10.96 -6.30
CA PRO A 164 -3.00 -10.78 -5.94
C PRO A 164 -3.55 -11.99 -5.18
N LEU A 165 -4.64 -11.79 -4.44
CA LEU A 165 -5.19 -12.81 -3.54
C LEU A 165 -5.63 -14.09 -4.30
N ARG A 166 -6.15 -13.96 -5.53
CA ARG A 166 -6.50 -15.09 -6.41
C ARG A 166 -5.32 -16.00 -6.77
N GLU A 167 -4.08 -15.51 -6.71
CA GLU A 167 -2.86 -16.31 -6.92
C GLU A 167 -2.34 -16.98 -5.63
N ARG A 168 -2.91 -16.64 -4.47
CA ARG A 168 -2.53 -17.16 -3.14
C ARG A 168 -3.73 -17.54 -2.29
N LYS A 169 -4.70 -18.23 -2.89
CA LYS A 169 -5.96 -18.63 -2.25
C LYS A 169 -5.76 -19.41 -0.94
N ALA A 170 -4.66 -20.14 -0.81
CA ALA A 170 -4.28 -20.83 0.43
C ALA A 170 -4.09 -19.86 1.64
N ASP A 171 -3.85 -18.57 1.40
CA ASP A 171 -3.70 -17.59 2.47
C ASP A 171 -5.07 -17.10 3.01
N ILE A 172 -6.17 -17.33 2.28
CA ILE A 172 -7.52 -16.82 2.61
C ILE A 172 -7.93 -17.27 4.02
N GLY A 173 -7.77 -18.55 4.33
CA GLY A 173 -8.13 -19.08 5.65
C GLY A 173 -7.38 -18.40 6.80
N HIS A 174 -6.11 -18.05 6.59
CA HIS A 174 -5.31 -17.32 7.57
C HIS A 174 -5.81 -15.87 7.75
N PHE A 175 -6.13 -15.17 6.66
CA PHE A 175 -6.70 -13.83 6.72
C PHE A 175 -8.06 -13.82 7.41
N VAL A 176 -8.94 -14.76 7.07
CA VAL A 176 -10.26 -14.88 7.71
C VAL A 176 -10.12 -15.03 9.21
N LYS A 177 -9.27 -15.98 9.67
CA LYS A 177 -9.00 -16.18 11.11
C LYS A 177 -8.44 -14.93 11.77
N PHE A 178 -7.51 -14.24 11.12
CA PHE A 178 -6.92 -13.01 11.62
C PHE A 178 -7.98 -11.91 11.79
N TYR A 179 -8.83 -11.67 10.77
CA TYR A 179 -9.85 -10.62 10.83
C TYR A 179 -10.97 -10.94 11.81
N VAL A 180 -11.41 -12.20 11.91
CA VAL A 180 -12.38 -12.62 12.92
C VAL A 180 -11.84 -12.31 14.33
N ASN A 181 -10.60 -12.71 14.63
CA ASN A 181 -9.99 -12.45 15.93
C ASN A 181 -9.84 -10.95 16.20
N LYS A 182 -9.38 -10.18 15.20
CA LYS A 182 -9.20 -8.72 15.29
C LYS A 182 -10.52 -8.01 15.63
N HIS A 183 -11.62 -8.45 15.03
CA HIS A 183 -12.91 -7.75 15.13
C HIS A 183 -13.85 -8.30 16.20
N ASN A 184 -13.52 -9.42 16.86
CA ASN A 184 -14.30 -9.91 18.01
C ASN A 184 -14.49 -8.85 19.09
N GLY A 185 -13.42 -8.14 19.45
CA GLY A 185 -13.49 -7.05 20.42
C GLY A 185 -14.34 -5.87 19.96
N THR A 186 -14.22 -5.48 18.69
CA THR A 186 -14.96 -4.36 18.09
C THR A 186 -16.47 -4.60 18.09
N PHE A 187 -16.90 -5.84 17.83
CA PHE A 187 -18.32 -6.21 17.75
C PHE A 187 -18.84 -6.86 19.04
N HIS A 188 -18.03 -6.96 20.10
CA HIS A 188 -18.38 -7.63 21.36
C HIS A 188 -18.86 -9.07 21.14
N LYS A 189 -18.24 -9.81 20.22
CA LYS A 189 -18.59 -11.19 19.84
C LYS A 189 -17.47 -12.16 20.22
N GLN A 190 -17.82 -13.45 20.22
CA GLN A 190 -16.88 -14.53 20.54
C GLN A 190 -16.84 -15.58 19.43
N VAL A 191 -16.74 -15.12 18.18
CA VAL A 191 -16.63 -16.02 17.03
C VAL A 191 -15.26 -16.72 17.06
N GLN A 192 -15.28 -18.04 17.13
CA GLN A 192 -14.09 -18.89 17.20
C GLN A 192 -13.91 -19.73 15.94
N TYR A 193 -15.00 -20.01 15.25
CA TYR A 193 -15.04 -20.94 14.13
C TYR A 193 -15.55 -20.28 12.87
N VAL A 194 -15.09 -20.82 11.75
CA VAL A 194 -15.55 -20.43 10.40
C VAL A 194 -16.01 -21.69 9.70
N SER A 195 -17.20 -21.68 9.12
CA SER A 195 -17.74 -22.86 8.46
C SER A 195 -16.92 -23.25 7.23
N LYS A 196 -16.82 -24.56 6.95
CA LYS A 196 -16.12 -25.09 5.77
C LYS A 196 -16.76 -24.57 4.45
N ASP A 197 -18.08 -24.46 4.42
CA ASP A 197 -18.81 -23.92 3.26
C ASP A 197 -18.43 -22.46 3.00
N LEU A 198 -18.34 -21.65 4.06
CA LEU A 198 -17.87 -20.26 3.94
C LEU A 198 -16.47 -20.20 3.34
N LEU A 199 -15.50 -20.94 3.90
CA LEU A 199 -14.11 -20.94 3.40
C LEU A 199 -14.05 -21.35 1.93
N LYS A 200 -14.78 -22.39 1.52
CA LYS A 200 -14.86 -22.80 0.13
C LYS A 200 -15.38 -21.69 -0.78
N LYS A 201 -16.45 -21.00 -0.37
CA LYS A 201 -17.02 -19.88 -1.15
C LYS A 201 -16.07 -18.69 -1.28
N LEU A 202 -15.29 -18.40 -0.22
CA LEU A 202 -14.26 -17.37 -0.26
C LEU A 202 -13.09 -17.74 -1.17
N GLU A 203 -12.71 -19.03 -1.24
CA GLU A 203 -11.65 -19.52 -2.13
C GLU A 203 -12.09 -19.57 -3.61
N GLU A 204 -13.39 -19.71 -3.87
CA GLU A 204 -13.96 -19.69 -5.24
C GLU A 204 -13.98 -18.30 -5.87
N TYR A 205 -13.92 -17.21 -5.07
CA TYR A 205 -14.01 -15.84 -5.55
C TYR A 205 -12.62 -15.28 -5.92
N ASP A 206 -12.57 -14.36 -6.88
CA ASP A 206 -11.30 -13.86 -7.44
C ASP A 206 -10.74 -12.63 -6.72
N TRP A 207 -11.53 -11.99 -5.85
CA TRP A 207 -11.08 -10.89 -4.99
C TRP A 207 -10.43 -9.73 -5.76
N PRO A 208 -11.14 -9.01 -6.63
CA PRO A 208 -10.57 -7.88 -7.36
C PRO A 208 -10.04 -6.77 -6.43
N GLY A 209 -10.65 -6.57 -5.26
CA GLY A 209 -10.15 -5.69 -4.20
C GLY A 209 -9.16 -6.36 -3.23
N ASN A 210 -8.74 -7.59 -3.53
CA ASN A 210 -7.72 -8.33 -2.79
C ASN A 210 -8.05 -8.50 -1.30
N VAL A 211 -7.03 -8.34 -0.44
CA VAL A 211 -7.15 -8.52 1.02
C VAL A 211 -8.03 -7.45 1.65
N ARG A 212 -8.07 -6.23 1.08
CA ARG A 212 -8.94 -5.14 1.57
C ARG A 212 -10.41 -5.49 1.38
N GLU A 213 -10.78 -6.05 0.24
CA GLU A 213 -12.15 -6.52 -0.02
C GLU A 213 -12.53 -7.69 0.89
N LEU A 214 -11.63 -8.67 1.04
CA LEU A 214 -11.81 -9.79 1.96
C LEU A 214 -12.06 -9.29 3.40
N GLU A 215 -11.26 -8.34 3.90
CA GLU A 215 -11.47 -7.72 5.22
C GLU A 215 -12.86 -7.12 5.32
N HIS A 216 -13.30 -6.33 4.34
CA HIS A 216 -14.64 -5.73 4.34
C HIS A 216 -15.77 -6.75 4.36
N VAL A 217 -15.63 -7.86 3.62
CA VAL A 217 -16.62 -8.95 3.63
C VAL A 217 -16.68 -9.64 4.98
N ILE A 218 -15.53 -9.90 5.61
CA ILE A 218 -15.48 -10.51 6.95
C ILE A 218 -16.03 -9.56 8.02
N VAL A 219 -15.69 -8.27 7.98
CA VAL A 219 -16.22 -7.25 8.89
C VAL A 219 -17.75 -7.17 8.78
N TYR A 220 -18.28 -7.18 7.55
CA TYR A 220 -19.72 -7.24 7.34
C TYR A 220 -20.33 -8.51 7.94
N GLY A 221 -19.73 -9.68 7.68
CA GLY A 221 -20.20 -10.94 8.28
C GLY A 221 -20.20 -10.90 9.80
N MET A 222 -19.14 -10.37 10.41
CA MET A 222 -19.04 -10.19 11.86
C MET A 222 -20.14 -9.27 12.43
N SER A 223 -20.60 -8.27 11.69
CA SER A 223 -21.73 -7.44 12.11
C SER A 223 -23.06 -8.19 12.08
N MET A 224 -23.23 -9.18 11.17
CA MET A 224 -24.47 -9.93 10.95
C MET A 224 -24.61 -11.20 11.81
N VAL A 225 -23.51 -11.73 12.34
CA VAL A 225 -23.54 -12.91 13.22
C VAL A 225 -24.32 -12.60 14.50
N ASP A 226 -25.12 -13.57 14.98
CA ASP A 226 -25.80 -13.47 16.27
C ASP A 226 -24.80 -13.33 17.43
N GLU A 227 -25.12 -12.52 18.45
CA GLU A 227 -24.22 -12.20 19.58
C GLU A 227 -23.73 -13.46 20.32
N THR A 228 -24.58 -14.49 20.40
CA THR A 228 -24.28 -15.76 21.08
C THR A 228 -23.58 -16.79 20.19
N SER A 229 -23.45 -16.52 18.88
CA SER A 229 -22.88 -17.49 17.94
C SER A 229 -21.36 -17.48 17.98
N ALA A 230 -20.76 -18.65 18.16
CA ALA A 230 -19.33 -18.85 18.02
C ALA A 230 -18.89 -19.17 16.57
N LEU A 231 -19.82 -19.19 15.60
CA LEU A 231 -19.60 -19.66 14.22
C LEU A 231 -19.99 -18.62 13.19
N LEU A 232 -19.04 -18.20 12.35
CA LEU A 232 -19.28 -17.41 11.15
C LEU A 232 -19.63 -18.32 9.97
N GLN A 233 -20.73 -18.07 9.29
CA GLN A 233 -21.27 -18.91 8.22
C GLN A 233 -21.46 -18.13 6.91
N TYR A 234 -21.63 -18.85 5.79
CA TYR A 234 -21.84 -18.23 4.48
C TYR A 234 -23.08 -17.33 4.44
N LYS A 235 -24.17 -17.69 5.13
CA LYS A 235 -25.38 -16.86 5.23
C LYS A 235 -25.11 -15.43 5.71
N ASP A 236 -24.12 -15.28 6.62
CA ASP A 236 -23.80 -14.01 7.28
C ASP A 236 -23.06 -13.04 6.32
N ILE A 237 -22.39 -13.56 5.29
CA ILE A 237 -21.65 -12.75 4.28
C ILE A 237 -22.32 -12.71 2.91
N LYS A 238 -23.31 -13.59 2.65
CA LYS A 238 -23.90 -13.81 1.32
C LYS A 238 -24.37 -12.51 0.66
N GLY A 239 -25.03 -11.64 1.41
CA GLY A 239 -25.54 -10.36 0.90
C GLY A 239 -24.42 -9.47 0.36
N LYS A 240 -23.34 -9.31 1.13
CA LYS A 240 -22.19 -8.48 0.75
C LYS A 240 -21.45 -9.06 -0.44
N LEU A 241 -21.18 -10.37 -0.44
CA LEU A 241 -20.45 -11.03 -1.53
C LEU A 241 -21.22 -10.98 -2.86
N LEU A 242 -22.56 -11.02 -2.83
CA LEU A 242 -23.37 -10.86 -4.04
C LEU A 242 -23.32 -9.42 -4.59
N LEU A 243 -23.32 -8.41 -3.74
CA LEU A 243 -23.18 -7.01 -4.14
C LEU A 243 -21.83 -6.75 -4.80
N GLU A 244 -20.74 -7.26 -4.24
CA GLU A 244 -19.40 -7.14 -4.84
C GLU A 244 -19.33 -7.82 -6.22
N LYS A 245 -19.87 -9.05 -6.36
CA LYS A 245 -19.94 -9.74 -7.66
C LYS A 245 -20.74 -8.96 -8.72
N GLN A 246 -21.80 -8.26 -8.33
CA GLN A 246 -22.56 -7.42 -9.26
C GLN A 246 -21.81 -6.16 -9.67
N ALA A 247 -21.09 -5.54 -8.74
CA ALA A 247 -20.28 -4.36 -9.01
C ALA A 247 -19.14 -4.67 -10.01
N ASP A 248 -18.52 -5.84 -9.90
CA ASP A 248 -17.45 -6.28 -10.81
C ASP A 248 -17.96 -6.52 -12.22
N ARG A 249 -19.14 -7.16 -12.38
CA ARG A 249 -19.75 -7.37 -13.70
C ARG A 249 -20.07 -6.08 -14.44
N LYS A 250 -20.41 -5.00 -13.73
CA LYS A 250 -20.66 -3.68 -14.33
C LYS A 250 -19.39 -2.94 -14.76
N LYS A 251 -18.23 -3.34 -14.24
CA LYS A 251 -16.93 -2.72 -14.59
C LYS A 251 -16.26 -3.37 -15.80
N THR A 252 -16.66 -4.59 -16.17
CA THR A 252 -16.21 -5.24 -17.39
C THR A 252 -17.19 -4.85 -18.50
N PRO A 253 -16.81 -3.98 -19.48
CA PRO A 253 -17.67 -3.75 -20.65
C PRO A 253 -17.82 -5.09 -21.37
N GLU A 254 -19.05 -5.46 -21.67
CA GLU A 254 -19.30 -6.50 -22.69
C GLU A 254 -18.57 -6.03 -23.94
N SER A 255 -17.58 -6.80 -24.37
CA SER A 255 -17.03 -6.68 -25.72
C SER A 255 -18.22 -6.86 -26.66
N LEU A 256 -18.64 -5.77 -27.27
CA LEU A 256 -19.57 -5.79 -28.41
C LEU A 256 -18.93 -6.67 -29.47
N GLU A 257 -19.40 -7.91 -29.57
CA GLU A 257 -19.31 -8.69 -30.79
C GLU A 257 -20.24 -8.02 -31.79
N GLU A 258 -19.70 -7.37 -32.78
CA GLU A 258 -20.23 -7.22 -34.13
C GLU A 258 -19.13 -7.46 -35.14
#